data_7511452d8e0548bc49be75a115eeeaf3
#
_entry.id   7511452d8e0548bc49be75a115eeeaf3
#
_cell.length_a   1.000
_cell.length_b   1.000
_cell.length_c   1.000
_cell.angle_alpha   90.00
_cell.angle_beta   90.00
_cell.angle_gamma   90.00
#
_symmetry.space_group_name_H-M   'P 1'
#
loop_
_entity.id
_entity.type
_entity.pdbx_description
1 polymer ?
#
loop_
_entity_poly.entity_id
_entity_poly.type
_entity_poly.pdbx_seq_one_letter_code
_entity_poly.pdbx_strand_id
1 'polypeptide(L)'
;MNASPRTGRVVLLTASHRVAPGLLSWPAWEALRTADRVVCADPEHPQLPYVREAGVTVEAGGLPTARALVDDCAQGRTTVVIATAEGEPQLTDSLAALAGSGRTEMPELELLPGSYDLPGARFLDLVQVMDSVRTHCPWSGARTHEGLAKYGIEEMYELVEAIEEGDRAALCEELGDVLLQVVFHARIAQEDPEEPFSVDDVAGGIVEKLIHRHPHVFGEEEAATADDVREHWLRTKAAEKRRESVTEGIPLGQPALALAAKLAQRVRVAGLGVPEAPGRPGAPEAPETSGVPEAPKTQGVPEAPGKSGVPEVPAEGESAGAGSAGVGVGEELLALAVRAEAAGVDPETALRAAARAYRDAIRAAEGVGERDGDEDGHTASP
;
A
#
# COMPACT_ATOMS: atom_id res chain seq x y z
N MET A 1 -45.78 11.72 -43.07
CA MET A 1 -44.81 11.85 -41.99
C MET A 1 -43.59 11.05 -42.39
N ASN A 2 -42.58 11.70 -42.97
CA ASN A 2 -41.30 11.04 -43.26
C ASN A 2 -40.57 10.86 -41.94
N ALA A 3 -40.50 9.61 -41.48
CA ALA A 3 -39.57 9.27 -40.37
C ALA A 3 -38.16 9.55 -40.89
N SER A 4 -37.44 10.41 -40.20
CA SER A 4 -36.00 10.57 -40.45
C SER A 4 -35.35 9.19 -40.43
N PRO A 5 -34.44 8.87 -41.38
CA PRO A 5 -33.74 7.59 -41.36
C PRO A 5 -33.09 7.40 -39.97
N ARG A 6 -33.39 6.28 -39.31
CA ARG A 6 -32.73 5.94 -38.05
C ARG A 6 -31.24 5.79 -38.34
N THR A 7 -30.43 6.59 -37.67
CA THR A 7 -29.01 6.44 -37.69
C THR A 7 -28.66 5.11 -37.02
N GLY A 8 -27.88 4.27 -37.67
CA GLY A 8 -27.43 3.02 -37.06
C GLY A 8 -26.51 3.29 -35.87
N ARG A 9 -26.35 2.28 -35.01
CA ARG A 9 -25.61 2.44 -33.76
C ARG A 9 -24.66 1.25 -33.52
N VAL A 10 -23.42 1.54 -33.13
CA VAL A 10 -22.48 0.56 -32.59
C VAL A 10 -22.26 0.86 -31.12
N VAL A 11 -22.60 -0.09 -30.26
CA VAL A 11 -22.45 0.01 -28.82
C VAL A 11 -21.29 -0.89 -28.39
N LEU A 12 -20.24 -0.30 -27.82
CA LEU A 12 -19.17 -1.03 -27.14
C LEU A 12 -19.58 -1.20 -25.68
N LEU A 13 -20.05 -2.40 -25.34
CA LEU A 13 -20.44 -2.75 -23.96
C LEU A 13 -19.23 -3.25 -23.21
N THR A 14 -18.69 -2.42 -22.32
CA THR A 14 -17.54 -2.78 -21.49
C THR A 14 -17.98 -3.55 -20.26
N ALA A 15 -17.46 -4.74 -20.07
CA ALA A 15 -17.69 -5.55 -18.88
C ALA A 15 -16.36 -5.76 -18.16
N SER A 16 -16.36 -5.48 -16.87
CA SER A 16 -15.19 -5.63 -15.99
C SER A 16 -15.36 -6.88 -15.12
N HIS A 17 -14.25 -7.54 -14.81
CA HIS A 17 -14.21 -8.65 -13.83
C HIS A 17 -14.51 -8.18 -12.39
N ARG A 18 -14.57 -6.87 -12.15
CA ARG A 18 -14.88 -6.27 -10.84
C ARG A 18 -16.35 -6.38 -10.47
N VAL A 19 -17.18 -6.84 -11.37
CA VAL A 19 -18.60 -7.08 -11.16
C VAL A 19 -18.93 -8.52 -11.53
N ALA A 20 -19.68 -9.18 -10.66
CA ALA A 20 -20.05 -10.56 -10.91
C ALA A 20 -20.80 -10.72 -12.25
N PRO A 21 -20.52 -11.79 -13.02
CA PRO A 21 -21.19 -12.04 -14.27
C PRO A 21 -22.73 -12.03 -14.14
N GLY A 22 -23.40 -11.43 -15.11
CA GLY A 22 -24.86 -11.25 -15.08
C GLY A 22 -25.34 -10.00 -14.35
N LEU A 23 -24.51 -9.34 -13.53
CA LEU A 23 -24.87 -8.08 -12.86
C LEU A 23 -24.59 -6.89 -13.78
N LEU A 24 -25.36 -6.75 -14.84
CA LEU A 24 -25.28 -5.62 -15.75
C LEU A 24 -26.29 -4.53 -15.38
N SER A 25 -25.95 -3.28 -15.71
CA SER A 25 -26.85 -2.15 -15.55
C SER A 25 -28.10 -2.30 -16.42
N TRP A 26 -29.20 -1.62 -16.05
CA TRP A 26 -30.39 -1.63 -16.87
C TRP A 26 -30.16 -1.14 -18.32
N PRO A 27 -29.42 -0.03 -18.56
CA PRO A 27 -29.09 0.37 -19.93
C PRO A 27 -28.31 -0.70 -20.71
N ALA A 28 -27.40 -1.44 -20.06
CA ALA A 28 -26.66 -2.53 -20.69
C ALA A 28 -27.60 -3.68 -21.10
N TRP A 29 -28.49 -4.10 -20.21
CA TRP A 29 -29.52 -5.09 -20.54
C TRP A 29 -30.47 -4.65 -21.63
N GLU A 30 -30.88 -3.37 -21.61
CA GLU A 30 -31.72 -2.80 -22.66
C GLU A 30 -31.01 -2.81 -24.01
N ALA A 31 -29.77 -2.38 -24.08
CA ALA A 31 -28.94 -2.43 -25.28
C ALA A 31 -28.84 -3.84 -25.83
N LEU A 32 -28.51 -4.84 -25.00
CA LEU A 32 -28.38 -6.25 -25.39
C LEU A 32 -29.68 -6.83 -25.93
N ARG A 33 -30.84 -6.50 -25.30
CA ARG A 33 -32.14 -7.05 -25.68
C ARG A 33 -32.75 -6.40 -26.93
N THR A 34 -32.36 -5.16 -27.21
CA THR A 34 -32.89 -4.38 -28.34
C THR A 34 -31.96 -4.36 -29.53
N ALA A 35 -30.74 -4.90 -29.40
CA ALA A 35 -29.78 -5.00 -30.48
C ALA A 35 -30.29 -5.91 -31.61
N ASP A 36 -30.03 -5.52 -32.85
CA ASP A 36 -30.23 -6.37 -34.03
C ASP A 36 -29.16 -7.47 -34.10
N ARG A 37 -27.98 -7.18 -33.51
CA ARG A 37 -26.87 -8.10 -33.49
C ARG A 37 -26.03 -7.91 -32.22
N VAL A 38 -25.57 -9.01 -31.61
CA VAL A 38 -24.64 -8.99 -30.50
C VAL A 38 -23.46 -9.85 -30.83
N VAL A 39 -22.25 -9.31 -30.68
CA VAL A 39 -20.98 -9.99 -30.99
C VAL A 39 -20.03 -9.95 -29.80
N CYS A 40 -19.19 -10.96 -29.67
CA CYS A 40 -18.14 -11.04 -28.65
C CYS A 40 -16.90 -11.73 -29.23
N ALA A 41 -15.71 -11.15 -29.00
CA ALA A 41 -14.45 -11.74 -29.46
C ALA A 41 -14.14 -13.06 -28.76
N ASP A 42 -14.26 -13.09 -27.44
CA ASP A 42 -13.94 -14.21 -26.59
C ASP A 42 -15.16 -15.13 -26.43
N PRO A 43 -15.08 -16.41 -26.91
CA PRO A 43 -16.17 -17.38 -26.75
C PRO A 43 -16.37 -17.81 -25.29
N GLU A 44 -15.37 -17.63 -24.43
CA GLU A 44 -15.37 -17.97 -23.00
C GLU A 44 -15.66 -16.74 -22.10
N HIS A 45 -16.04 -15.61 -22.68
CA HIS A 45 -16.30 -14.39 -21.93
C HIS A 45 -17.31 -14.64 -20.79
N PRO A 46 -17.02 -14.25 -19.54
CA PRO A 46 -17.82 -14.59 -18.35
C PRO A 46 -19.29 -14.16 -18.40
N GLN A 47 -19.62 -13.10 -19.15
CA GLN A 47 -21.00 -12.64 -19.31
C GLN A 47 -21.85 -13.50 -20.24
N LEU A 48 -21.25 -14.27 -21.16
CA LEU A 48 -22.00 -14.98 -22.20
C LEU A 48 -23.04 -15.98 -21.68
N PRO A 49 -22.77 -16.79 -20.65
CA PRO A 49 -23.79 -17.70 -20.11
C PRO A 49 -25.07 -16.94 -19.69
N TYR A 50 -24.93 -15.83 -18.99
CA TYR A 50 -26.05 -15.03 -18.46
C TYR A 50 -26.78 -14.27 -19.57
N VAL A 51 -26.06 -13.74 -20.55
CA VAL A 51 -26.65 -13.05 -21.71
C VAL A 51 -27.46 -14.03 -22.55
N ARG A 52 -26.96 -15.25 -22.76
CA ARG A 52 -27.67 -16.32 -23.48
C ARG A 52 -28.89 -16.81 -22.71
N GLU A 53 -28.77 -16.99 -21.39
CA GLU A 53 -29.89 -17.37 -20.50
C GLU A 53 -31.03 -16.33 -20.54
N ALA A 54 -30.65 -15.05 -20.67
CA ALA A 54 -31.63 -13.96 -20.85
C ALA A 54 -32.27 -13.92 -22.24
N GLY A 55 -31.98 -14.90 -23.11
CA GLY A 55 -32.60 -15.04 -24.45
C GLY A 55 -31.91 -14.21 -25.53
N VAL A 56 -30.74 -13.64 -25.29
CA VAL A 56 -30.02 -12.85 -26.30
C VAL A 56 -29.08 -13.79 -27.09
N THR A 57 -29.21 -13.76 -28.42
CA THR A 57 -28.29 -14.51 -29.31
C THR A 57 -26.99 -13.74 -29.45
N VAL A 58 -25.86 -14.40 -29.19
CA VAL A 58 -24.52 -13.82 -29.26
C VAL A 58 -23.67 -14.60 -30.22
N GLU A 59 -23.11 -13.94 -31.23
CA GLU A 59 -22.07 -14.45 -32.10
C GLU A 59 -20.71 -14.32 -31.38
N ALA A 60 -20.10 -15.44 -30.99
CA ALA A 60 -18.86 -15.46 -30.24
C ALA A 60 -17.76 -16.16 -31.03
N GLY A 61 -16.49 -15.78 -30.75
CA GLY A 61 -15.29 -16.37 -31.38
C GLY A 61 -14.67 -15.53 -32.49
N GLY A 62 -15.03 -14.27 -32.59
CA GLY A 62 -14.40 -13.30 -33.48
C GLY A 62 -15.24 -12.04 -33.66
N LEU A 63 -14.58 -10.92 -33.92
CA LEU A 63 -15.24 -9.65 -34.20
C LEU A 63 -15.28 -9.38 -35.70
N PRO A 64 -16.37 -8.80 -36.22
CA PRO A 64 -16.38 -8.20 -37.53
C PRO A 64 -15.35 -7.07 -37.61
N THR A 65 -14.84 -6.79 -38.80
CA THR A 65 -13.99 -5.63 -38.99
C THR A 65 -14.76 -4.33 -38.76
N ALA A 66 -14.09 -3.26 -38.37
CA ALA A 66 -14.72 -1.95 -38.16
C ALA A 66 -15.56 -1.52 -39.36
N ARG A 67 -15.05 -1.79 -40.59
CA ARG A 67 -15.80 -1.50 -41.82
C ARG A 67 -17.08 -2.32 -41.94
N ALA A 68 -17.02 -3.62 -41.64
CA ALA A 68 -18.20 -4.47 -41.68
C ALA A 68 -19.27 -4.06 -40.65
N LEU A 69 -18.85 -3.63 -39.43
CA LEU A 69 -19.76 -3.10 -38.42
C LEU A 69 -20.45 -1.81 -38.88
N VAL A 70 -19.69 -0.89 -39.48
CA VAL A 70 -20.26 0.36 -40.03
C VAL A 70 -21.25 0.08 -41.13
N ASP A 71 -20.89 -0.81 -42.08
CA ASP A 71 -21.78 -1.18 -43.21
C ASP A 71 -23.02 -1.93 -42.69
N ASP A 72 -22.90 -2.73 -41.65
CA ASP A 72 -24.05 -3.44 -41.02
C ASP A 72 -25.01 -2.48 -40.33
N CYS A 73 -24.53 -1.40 -39.75
CA CYS A 73 -25.33 -0.36 -39.14
C CYS A 73 -25.90 0.67 -40.13
N ALA A 74 -25.44 0.72 -41.36
CA ALA A 74 -25.83 1.71 -42.35
C ALA A 74 -27.35 1.75 -42.65
N GLN A 75 -28.11 0.70 -42.31
CA GLN A 75 -29.56 0.60 -42.47
C GLN A 75 -30.34 0.93 -41.18
N GLY A 76 -29.74 1.65 -40.23
CA GLY A 76 -30.37 2.00 -38.98
C GLY A 76 -30.34 0.86 -37.94
N ARG A 77 -29.52 -0.17 -38.13
CA ARG A 77 -29.40 -1.31 -37.21
C ARG A 77 -28.46 -0.96 -36.06
N THR A 78 -28.70 -1.64 -34.93
CA THR A 78 -27.86 -1.54 -33.73
C THR A 78 -27.08 -2.83 -33.52
N THR A 79 -25.76 -2.71 -33.48
CA THR A 79 -24.87 -3.80 -33.10
C THR A 79 -24.22 -3.51 -31.75
N VAL A 80 -24.34 -4.47 -30.82
CA VAL A 80 -23.63 -4.44 -29.52
C VAL A 80 -22.41 -5.34 -29.60
N VAL A 81 -21.26 -4.80 -29.23
CA VAL A 81 -20.00 -5.54 -29.06
C VAL A 81 -19.76 -5.69 -27.56
N ILE A 82 -19.80 -6.92 -27.06
CA ILE A 82 -19.39 -7.23 -25.69
C ILE A 82 -17.87 -7.29 -25.71
N ALA A 83 -17.23 -6.30 -25.06
CA ALA A 83 -15.79 -6.17 -25.01
C ALA A 83 -15.17 -7.10 -23.96
N THR A 84 -13.96 -7.57 -24.21
CA THR A 84 -13.14 -8.28 -23.25
C THR A 84 -12.69 -7.37 -22.10
N ALA A 85 -12.02 -7.92 -21.07
CA ALA A 85 -11.48 -7.15 -19.95
C ALA A 85 -10.45 -6.11 -20.39
N GLU A 86 -9.69 -6.41 -21.45
CA GLU A 86 -8.71 -5.52 -22.07
C GLU A 86 -9.34 -4.48 -23.01
N GLY A 87 -10.67 -4.52 -23.18
CA GLY A 87 -11.38 -3.77 -24.20
C GLY A 87 -11.20 -4.38 -25.59
N GLU A 88 -11.42 -3.58 -26.62
CA GLU A 88 -11.20 -3.96 -28.03
C GLU A 88 -10.38 -2.88 -28.74
N PRO A 89 -9.08 -2.70 -28.37
CA PRO A 89 -8.29 -1.55 -28.84
C PRO A 89 -8.18 -1.52 -30.37
N GLN A 90 -7.94 -2.67 -31.02
CA GLN A 90 -7.80 -2.73 -32.48
C GLN A 90 -9.10 -2.34 -33.20
N LEU A 91 -10.25 -2.73 -32.68
CA LEU A 91 -11.55 -2.34 -33.20
C LEU A 91 -11.79 -0.86 -32.99
N THR A 92 -11.52 -0.37 -31.78
CA THR A 92 -11.71 1.03 -31.40
C THR A 92 -10.85 1.95 -32.24
N ASP A 93 -9.56 1.65 -32.42
CA ASP A 93 -8.63 2.40 -33.28
C ASP A 93 -9.09 2.40 -34.74
N SER A 94 -9.56 1.26 -35.24
CA SER A 94 -10.07 1.14 -36.60
C SER A 94 -11.36 1.95 -36.81
N LEU A 95 -12.28 1.96 -35.84
CA LEU A 95 -13.49 2.79 -35.89
C LEU A 95 -13.13 4.28 -35.83
N ALA A 96 -12.19 4.67 -34.99
CA ALA A 96 -11.70 6.04 -34.89
C ALA A 96 -11.06 6.52 -36.19
N ALA A 97 -10.23 5.67 -36.84
CA ALA A 97 -9.61 5.97 -38.14
C ALA A 97 -10.67 6.13 -39.23
N LEU A 98 -11.70 5.29 -39.26
CA LEU A 98 -12.82 5.43 -40.22
C LEU A 98 -13.57 6.75 -40.01
N ALA A 99 -13.91 7.09 -38.75
CA ALA A 99 -14.57 8.34 -38.40
C ALA A 99 -13.72 9.55 -38.79
N GLY A 100 -12.42 9.54 -38.49
CA GLY A 100 -11.48 10.63 -38.85
C GLY A 100 -11.25 10.81 -40.36
N SER A 101 -11.52 9.78 -41.15
CA SER A 101 -11.33 9.86 -42.59
C SER A 101 -12.33 10.80 -43.31
N GLY A 102 -13.50 11.02 -42.70
CA GLY A 102 -14.61 11.80 -43.28
C GLY A 102 -15.20 11.23 -44.60
N ARG A 103 -14.77 10.03 -45.01
CA ARG A 103 -15.17 9.38 -46.25
C ARG A 103 -16.31 8.38 -46.11
N THR A 104 -16.68 8.08 -44.88
CA THR A 104 -17.69 7.07 -44.53
C THR A 104 -18.74 7.72 -43.64
N GLU A 105 -20.01 7.52 -43.95
CA GLU A 105 -21.11 7.86 -43.05
C GLU A 105 -21.03 6.91 -41.87
N MET A 106 -20.76 7.47 -40.67
CA MET A 106 -20.56 6.68 -39.47
C MET A 106 -21.89 6.49 -38.73
N PRO A 107 -22.13 5.29 -38.18
CA PRO A 107 -23.20 5.10 -37.21
C PRO A 107 -22.86 5.87 -35.91
N GLU A 108 -23.84 6.01 -35.06
CA GLU A 108 -23.60 6.48 -33.69
C GLU A 108 -22.68 5.48 -32.96
N LEU A 109 -21.57 5.97 -32.40
CA LEU A 109 -20.65 5.15 -31.61
C LEU A 109 -20.89 5.46 -30.14
N GLU A 110 -21.24 4.45 -29.38
CA GLU A 110 -21.48 4.57 -27.95
C GLU A 110 -20.57 3.63 -27.16
N LEU A 111 -19.93 4.17 -26.13
CA LEU A 111 -19.27 3.40 -25.09
C LEU A 111 -20.25 3.27 -23.92
N LEU A 112 -20.74 2.06 -23.68
CA LEU A 112 -21.71 1.77 -22.64
C LEU A 112 -21.06 0.93 -21.53
N PRO A 113 -20.84 1.47 -20.34
CA PRO A 113 -20.42 0.67 -19.22
C PRO A 113 -21.48 -0.36 -18.83
N GLY A 114 -21.11 -1.63 -18.78
CA GLY A 114 -22.00 -2.71 -18.36
C GLY A 114 -22.37 -2.59 -16.88
N SER A 115 -21.47 -2.00 -16.10
CA SER A 115 -21.67 -1.73 -14.68
C SER A 115 -20.73 -0.61 -14.23
N TYR A 116 -20.91 -0.14 -13.00
CA TYR A 116 -20.07 0.89 -12.41
C TYR A 116 -19.24 0.29 -11.27
N ASP A 117 -17.96 0.67 -11.22
CA ASP A 117 -17.09 0.27 -10.14
C ASP A 117 -17.46 0.96 -8.82
N LEU A 118 -17.45 0.21 -7.74
CA LEU A 118 -17.51 0.77 -6.39
C LEU A 118 -16.12 1.27 -5.96
N PRO A 119 -16.06 2.22 -5.01
CA PRO A 119 -14.78 2.56 -4.36
C PRO A 119 -14.09 1.30 -3.82
N GLY A 120 -12.81 1.15 -4.12
CA GLY A 120 -12.03 -0.05 -3.76
C GLY A 120 -12.03 -1.16 -4.83
N ALA A 121 -12.80 -1.05 -5.90
CA ALA A 121 -12.86 -2.07 -6.95
C ALA A 121 -11.49 -2.36 -7.62
N ARG A 122 -10.56 -1.37 -7.62
CA ARG A 122 -9.17 -1.58 -8.09
C ARG A 122 -8.40 -2.63 -7.31
N PHE A 123 -8.83 -2.94 -6.09
CA PHE A 123 -8.24 -4.02 -5.31
C PHE A 123 -8.46 -5.39 -5.97
N LEU A 124 -9.59 -5.60 -6.65
CA LEU A 124 -9.85 -6.81 -7.42
C LEU A 124 -8.88 -6.97 -8.61
N ASP A 125 -8.49 -5.85 -9.24
CA ASP A 125 -7.45 -5.89 -10.28
C ASP A 125 -6.12 -6.39 -9.70
N LEU A 126 -5.72 -5.88 -8.54
CA LEU A 126 -4.49 -6.29 -7.88
C LEU A 126 -4.50 -7.79 -7.54
N VAL A 127 -5.62 -8.30 -7.03
CA VAL A 127 -5.78 -9.72 -6.72
C VAL A 127 -5.62 -10.57 -7.98
N GLN A 128 -6.29 -10.19 -9.07
CA GLN A 128 -6.21 -10.93 -10.34
C GLN A 128 -4.81 -10.87 -10.97
N VAL A 129 -4.18 -9.69 -10.95
CA VAL A 129 -2.81 -9.52 -11.44
C VAL A 129 -1.84 -10.36 -10.63
N MET A 130 -1.99 -10.38 -9.30
CA MET A 130 -1.15 -11.21 -8.43
C MET A 130 -1.33 -12.70 -8.69
N ASP A 131 -2.55 -13.16 -8.92
CA ASP A 131 -2.79 -14.57 -9.30
C ASP A 131 -2.07 -14.93 -10.61
N SER A 132 -2.16 -14.06 -11.61
CA SER A 132 -1.47 -14.23 -12.89
C SER A 132 0.06 -14.21 -12.73
N VAL A 133 0.58 -13.28 -11.95
CA VAL A 133 2.02 -13.17 -11.65
C VAL A 133 2.51 -14.41 -10.88
N ARG A 134 1.77 -14.86 -9.88
CA ARG A 134 2.12 -16.06 -9.12
C ARG A 134 2.18 -17.30 -10.01
N THR A 135 1.23 -17.43 -10.94
CA THR A 135 1.10 -18.60 -11.80
C THR A 135 2.13 -18.63 -12.95
N HIS A 136 2.45 -17.48 -13.54
CA HIS A 136 3.21 -17.42 -14.77
C HIS A 136 4.63 -16.86 -14.64
N CYS A 137 4.95 -16.16 -13.54
CA CYS A 137 6.29 -15.63 -13.32
C CYS A 137 7.15 -16.64 -12.55
N PRO A 138 8.25 -17.18 -13.12
CA PRO A 138 9.10 -18.16 -12.45
C PRO A 138 9.70 -17.66 -11.14
N TRP A 139 9.99 -16.35 -11.04
CA TRP A 139 10.51 -15.74 -9.83
C TRP A 139 9.45 -15.72 -8.73
N SER A 140 8.25 -15.21 -9.04
CA SER A 140 7.14 -15.12 -8.08
C SER A 140 6.63 -16.50 -7.66
N GLY A 141 6.52 -17.44 -8.61
CA GLY A 141 6.11 -18.83 -8.35
C GLY A 141 7.02 -19.58 -7.38
N ALA A 142 8.30 -19.18 -7.26
CA ALA A 142 9.27 -19.80 -6.35
C ALA A 142 9.36 -19.10 -4.98
N ARG A 143 8.61 -18.04 -4.71
CA ARG A 143 8.68 -17.31 -3.43
C ARG A 143 7.94 -18.04 -2.32
N THR A 144 8.50 -17.91 -1.11
CA THR A 144 7.89 -18.38 0.15
C THR A 144 7.67 -17.18 1.08
N HIS A 145 6.91 -17.37 2.15
CA HIS A 145 6.70 -16.35 3.18
C HIS A 145 8.03 -15.83 3.75
N GLU A 146 8.96 -16.74 4.06
CA GLU A 146 10.27 -16.40 4.61
C GLU A 146 11.11 -15.60 3.60
N GLY A 147 11.06 -16.01 2.33
CA GLY A 147 11.80 -15.37 1.26
C GLY A 147 11.34 -13.94 0.94
N LEU A 148 10.08 -13.62 1.28
CA LEU A 148 9.48 -12.30 1.07
C LEU A 148 9.56 -11.39 2.31
N ALA A 149 9.68 -11.96 3.52
CA ALA A 149 9.60 -11.19 4.76
C ALA A 149 10.55 -9.98 4.83
N LYS A 150 11.77 -10.11 4.25
CA LYS A 150 12.74 -9.02 4.21
C LYS A 150 12.25 -7.82 3.38
N TYR A 151 11.58 -8.08 2.25
CA TYR A 151 11.02 -7.04 1.41
C TYR A 151 9.87 -6.31 2.13
N GLY A 152 8.96 -7.05 2.78
CA GLY A 152 7.91 -6.42 3.56
C GLY A 152 8.42 -5.51 4.70
N ILE A 153 9.60 -5.79 5.27
CA ILE A 153 10.26 -4.90 6.24
C ILE A 153 10.82 -3.65 5.52
N GLU A 154 11.41 -3.83 4.34
CA GLU A 154 11.96 -2.75 3.49
C GLU A 154 10.86 -1.77 3.11
N GLU A 155 9.75 -2.23 2.51
CA GLU A 155 8.60 -1.41 2.15
C GLU A 155 8.01 -0.63 3.34
N MET A 156 8.00 -1.25 4.53
CA MET A 156 7.55 -0.57 5.74
C MET A 156 8.49 0.56 6.16
N TYR A 157 9.80 0.46 5.94
CA TYR A 157 10.73 1.55 6.20
C TYR A 157 10.61 2.67 5.17
N GLU A 158 10.42 2.35 3.89
CA GLU A 158 10.22 3.30 2.81
C GLU A 158 8.91 4.07 3.02
N LEU A 159 7.83 3.38 3.41
CA LEU A 159 6.59 4.02 3.83
C LEU A 159 6.78 5.01 4.99
N VAL A 160 7.55 4.61 6.02
CA VAL A 160 7.84 5.52 7.15
C VAL A 160 8.64 6.73 6.68
N GLU A 161 9.60 6.54 5.77
CA GLU A 161 10.39 7.64 5.19
C GLU A 161 9.51 8.62 4.42
N ALA A 162 8.66 8.14 3.54
CA ALA A 162 7.70 8.96 2.79
C ALA A 162 6.75 9.78 3.70
N ILE A 163 6.30 9.17 4.83
CA ILE A 163 5.50 9.87 5.84
C ILE A 163 6.30 10.99 6.52
N GLU A 164 7.54 10.71 6.93
CA GLU A 164 8.40 11.64 7.65
C GLU A 164 8.86 12.81 6.75
N GLU A 165 9.03 12.58 5.45
CA GLU A 165 9.37 13.60 4.46
C GLU A 165 8.14 14.40 3.99
N GLY A 166 6.94 13.89 4.23
CA GLY A 166 5.68 14.51 3.79
C GLY A 166 5.47 14.43 2.28
N ASP A 167 6.19 13.54 1.59
CA ASP A 167 6.02 13.29 0.16
C ASP A 167 4.76 12.45 -0.10
N ARG A 168 3.76 13.10 -0.68
CA ARG A 168 2.48 12.45 -0.97
C ARG A 168 2.53 11.47 -2.14
N ALA A 169 3.45 11.68 -3.08
CA ALA A 169 3.59 10.78 -4.22
C ALA A 169 4.29 9.49 -3.79
N ALA A 170 5.41 9.61 -3.09
CA ALA A 170 6.10 8.49 -2.46
C ALA A 170 5.18 7.73 -1.47
N LEU A 171 4.42 8.46 -0.62
CA LEU A 171 3.45 7.84 0.28
C LEU A 171 2.41 6.97 -0.45
N CYS A 172 1.95 7.39 -1.62
CA CYS A 172 1.00 6.60 -2.42
C CYS A 172 1.67 5.35 -3.01
N GLU A 173 2.92 5.46 -3.47
CA GLU A 173 3.72 4.38 -4.01
C GLU A 173 3.99 3.33 -2.93
N GLU A 174 4.55 3.71 -1.79
CA GLU A 174 4.91 2.81 -0.71
C GLU A 174 3.69 2.12 -0.06
N LEU A 175 2.54 2.81 0.01
CA LEU A 175 1.29 2.15 0.40
C LEU A 175 0.88 1.06 -0.59
N GLY A 176 1.18 1.23 -1.88
CA GLY A 176 0.98 0.22 -2.92
C GLY A 176 1.86 -1.00 -2.69
N ASP A 177 3.14 -0.80 -2.36
CA ASP A 177 4.10 -1.88 -2.14
C ASP A 177 3.82 -2.65 -0.84
N VAL A 178 3.43 -1.97 0.23
CA VAL A 178 2.90 -2.64 1.44
C VAL A 178 1.64 -3.46 1.12
N LEU A 179 0.73 -2.92 0.32
CA LEU A 179 -0.48 -3.64 -0.10
C LEU A 179 -0.13 -4.86 -0.97
N LEU A 180 0.86 -4.75 -1.86
CA LEU A 180 1.41 -5.86 -2.64
C LEU A 180 1.89 -6.98 -1.72
N GLN A 181 2.64 -6.68 -0.66
CA GLN A 181 3.09 -7.71 0.30
C GLN A 181 1.91 -8.47 0.91
N VAL A 182 0.84 -7.76 1.30
CA VAL A 182 -0.36 -8.41 1.86
C VAL A 182 -0.98 -9.37 0.87
N VAL A 183 -1.20 -8.92 -0.37
CA VAL A 183 -1.86 -9.73 -1.41
C VAL A 183 -0.99 -10.90 -1.83
N PHE A 184 0.33 -10.71 -1.94
CA PHE A 184 1.26 -11.77 -2.30
C PHE A 184 1.32 -12.87 -1.22
N HIS A 185 1.44 -12.47 0.05
CA HIS A 185 1.41 -13.43 1.16
C HIS A 185 0.08 -14.19 1.23
N ALA A 186 -1.05 -13.52 1.05
CA ALA A 186 -2.35 -14.17 1.01
C ALA A 186 -2.45 -15.15 -0.17
N ARG A 187 -1.90 -14.78 -1.34
CA ARG A 187 -1.89 -15.66 -2.51
C ARG A 187 -1.02 -16.91 -2.33
N ILE A 188 0.11 -16.79 -1.62
CA ILE A 188 0.92 -17.97 -1.24
C ILE A 188 0.14 -18.86 -0.27
N ALA A 189 -0.52 -18.26 0.73
CA ALA A 189 -1.27 -18.99 1.73
C ALA A 189 -2.45 -19.81 1.14
N GLN A 190 -3.03 -19.39 0.01
CA GLN A 190 -4.03 -20.18 -0.71
C GLN A 190 -3.51 -21.52 -1.21
N GLU A 191 -2.19 -21.69 -1.34
CA GLU A 191 -1.55 -22.92 -1.81
C GLU A 191 -1.28 -23.93 -0.69
N ASP A 192 -1.51 -23.55 0.57
CA ASP A 192 -1.33 -24.43 1.72
C ASP A 192 -2.36 -25.58 1.66
N PRO A 193 -1.92 -26.85 1.68
CA PRO A 193 -2.84 -27.98 1.55
C PRO A 193 -3.64 -28.28 2.82
N GLU A 194 -3.21 -27.79 4.00
CA GLU A 194 -3.82 -28.11 5.28
C GLU A 194 -4.71 -26.95 5.79
N GLU A 195 -4.19 -25.73 5.74
CA GLU A 195 -4.88 -24.53 6.28
C GLU A 195 -4.84 -23.36 5.28
N PRO A 196 -5.41 -23.50 4.08
CA PRO A 196 -5.43 -22.43 3.10
C PRO A 196 -6.29 -21.24 3.56
N PHE A 197 -5.83 -20.03 3.28
CA PHE A 197 -6.64 -18.81 3.42
C PHE A 197 -6.36 -17.84 2.27
N SER A 198 -7.33 -16.99 1.99
CA SER A 198 -7.30 -16.02 0.91
C SER A 198 -7.16 -14.58 1.42
N VAL A 199 -7.04 -13.65 0.51
CA VAL A 199 -7.10 -12.22 0.83
C VAL A 199 -8.47 -11.81 1.39
N ASP A 200 -9.55 -12.51 1.03
CA ASP A 200 -10.89 -12.27 1.58
C ASP A 200 -10.95 -12.68 3.05
N ASP A 201 -10.29 -13.77 3.45
CA ASP A 201 -10.19 -14.17 4.85
C ASP A 201 -9.38 -13.16 5.67
N VAL A 202 -8.29 -12.63 5.10
CA VAL A 202 -7.49 -11.56 5.71
C VAL A 202 -8.33 -10.30 5.90
N ALA A 203 -9.05 -9.88 4.85
CA ALA A 203 -9.92 -8.70 4.89
C ALA A 203 -11.10 -8.89 5.84
N GLY A 204 -11.76 -10.06 5.80
CA GLY A 204 -12.85 -10.40 6.70
C GLY A 204 -12.42 -10.36 8.17
N GLY A 205 -11.30 -10.99 8.48
CA GLY A 205 -10.77 -11.02 9.84
C GLY A 205 -10.42 -9.64 10.41
N ILE A 206 -9.87 -8.72 9.58
CA ILE A 206 -9.62 -7.35 10.06
C ILE A 206 -10.90 -6.54 10.18
N VAL A 207 -11.88 -6.72 9.29
CA VAL A 207 -13.20 -6.07 9.39
C VAL A 207 -13.90 -6.47 10.68
N GLU A 208 -14.00 -7.76 10.99
CA GLU A 208 -14.60 -8.25 12.22
C GLU A 208 -13.90 -7.68 13.48
N LYS A 209 -12.58 -7.68 13.46
CA LYS A 209 -11.76 -7.09 14.53
C LYS A 209 -12.00 -5.59 14.71
N LEU A 210 -12.11 -4.84 13.63
CA LEU A 210 -12.38 -3.40 13.67
C LEU A 210 -13.78 -3.13 14.23
N ILE A 211 -14.80 -3.83 13.75
CA ILE A 211 -16.18 -3.71 14.27
C ILE A 211 -16.23 -4.01 15.77
N HIS A 212 -15.63 -5.13 16.18
CA HIS A 212 -15.62 -5.56 17.58
C HIS A 212 -14.89 -4.56 18.50
N ARG A 213 -13.84 -3.90 18.03
CA ARG A 213 -13.04 -2.97 18.83
C ARG A 213 -13.55 -1.53 18.83
N HIS A 214 -14.57 -1.23 18.03
CA HIS A 214 -15.16 0.11 17.94
C HIS A 214 -16.66 0.07 18.26
N PRO A 215 -17.06 -0.37 19.46
CA PRO A 215 -18.47 -0.48 19.84
C PRO A 215 -19.18 0.89 19.89
N HIS A 216 -18.43 1.97 19.98
CA HIS A 216 -18.93 3.34 19.89
C HIS A 216 -19.25 3.80 18.45
N VAL A 217 -18.85 3.03 17.43
CA VAL A 217 -19.16 3.30 16.01
C VAL A 217 -20.20 2.32 15.50
N PHE A 218 -20.09 1.05 15.88
CA PHE A 218 -20.88 -0.05 15.33
C PHE A 218 -21.86 -0.68 16.35
N GLY A 219 -21.82 -0.24 17.61
CA GLY A 219 -22.66 -0.74 18.70
C GLY A 219 -23.38 0.40 19.43
N GLU A 220 -23.73 0.15 20.70
CA GLU A 220 -24.49 1.08 21.55
C GLU A 220 -23.62 1.81 22.58
N GLU A 221 -22.31 1.52 22.68
CA GLU A 221 -21.40 2.18 23.60
C GLU A 221 -21.10 3.61 23.11
N GLU A 222 -21.01 4.55 24.04
CA GLU A 222 -20.64 5.93 23.73
C GLU A 222 -19.16 6.18 24.10
N ALA A 223 -18.46 6.95 23.27
CA ALA A 223 -17.13 7.48 23.54
C ALA A 223 -17.10 8.95 23.12
N ALA A 224 -16.93 9.84 24.09
CA ALA A 224 -16.94 11.27 23.85
C ALA A 224 -15.53 11.82 23.53
N THR A 225 -14.48 11.11 23.92
CA THR A 225 -13.09 11.53 23.78
C THR A 225 -12.22 10.43 23.15
N ALA A 226 -11.07 10.82 22.61
CA ALA A 226 -10.08 9.87 22.10
C ALA A 226 -9.56 8.92 23.19
N ASP A 227 -9.54 9.37 24.44
CA ASP A 227 -9.13 8.54 25.59
C ASP A 227 -10.17 7.45 25.88
N ASP A 228 -11.48 7.76 25.81
CA ASP A 228 -12.55 6.77 25.94
C ASP A 228 -12.42 5.68 24.86
N VAL A 229 -12.17 6.08 23.61
CA VAL A 229 -11.93 5.15 22.50
C VAL A 229 -10.73 4.25 22.80
N ARG A 230 -9.64 4.83 23.30
CA ARG A 230 -8.42 4.10 23.64
C ARG A 230 -8.66 3.09 24.76
N GLU A 231 -9.43 3.48 25.78
CA GLU A 231 -9.79 2.60 26.88
C GLU A 231 -10.65 1.41 26.40
N HIS A 232 -11.69 1.67 25.59
CA HIS A 232 -12.52 0.63 24.97
C HIS A 232 -11.67 -0.35 24.16
N TRP A 233 -10.77 0.17 23.34
CA TRP A 233 -9.87 -0.63 22.49
C TRP A 233 -8.95 -1.54 23.31
N LEU A 234 -8.35 -0.99 24.38
CA LEU A 234 -7.45 -1.75 25.24
C LEU A 234 -8.22 -2.83 26.02
N ARG A 235 -9.42 -2.51 26.54
CA ARG A 235 -10.30 -3.44 27.25
C ARG A 235 -10.70 -4.60 26.36
N THR A 236 -11.20 -4.33 25.16
CA THR A 236 -11.63 -5.35 24.22
C THR A 236 -10.46 -6.22 23.76
N LYS A 237 -9.31 -5.62 23.45
CA LYS A 237 -8.10 -6.35 23.09
C LYS A 237 -7.57 -7.23 24.23
N ALA A 238 -7.75 -6.85 25.47
CA ALA A 238 -7.37 -7.66 26.62
C ALA A 238 -8.30 -8.88 26.80
N ALA A 239 -9.60 -8.71 26.50
CA ALA A 239 -10.59 -9.78 26.59
C ALA A 239 -10.43 -10.85 25.48
N GLU A 240 -9.98 -10.45 24.28
CA GLU A 240 -9.79 -11.36 23.13
C GLU A 240 -8.71 -12.42 23.37
N LYS A 241 -7.68 -12.11 24.14
CA LYS A 241 -6.53 -13.00 24.35
C LYS A 241 -6.28 -13.16 25.85
N ARG A 242 -6.60 -14.32 26.38
CA ARG A 242 -6.10 -14.75 27.69
C ARG A 242 -4.60 -15.01 27.56
N ARG A 243 -3.79 -14.08 28.05
CA ARG A 243 -2.33 -14.19 28.04
C ARG A 243 -1.85 -14.70 29.39
N GLU A 244 -0.92 -15.64 29.38
CA GLU A 244 -0.24 -16.11 30.60
C GLU A 244 0.79 -15.07 31.08
N SER A 245 1.34 -14.27 30.14
CA SER A 245 2.29 -13.20 30.42
C SER A 245 1.95 -11.92 29.67
N VAL A 246 2.21 -10.76 30.26
CA VAL A 246 2.07 -9.45 29.60
C VAL A 246 2.99 -9.30 28.39
N THR A 247 4.07 -10.08 28.31
CA THR A 247 5.03 -10.08 27.23
C THR A 247 4.62 -10.98 26.06
N GLU A 248 3.61 -11.82 26.26
CA GLU A 248 3.15 -12.75 25.23
C GLU A 248 2.62 -12.02 23.99
N GLY A 249 3.03 -12.49 22.81
CA GLY A 249 2.64 -11.94 21.50
C GLY A 249 3.31 -10.61 21.17
N ILE A 250 4.46 -10.30 21.81
CA ILE A 250 5.35 -9.23 21.39
C ILE A 250 6.40 -9.85 20.43
N PRO A 251 6.46 -9.43 19.16
CA PRO A 251 7.50 -9.92 18.26
C PRO A 251 8.88 -9.49 18.74
N LEU A 252 9.80 -10.44 18.92
CA LEU A 252 11.16 -10.15 19.39
C LEU A 252 12.11 -9.66 18.29
N GLY A 253 11.72 -9.82 17.02
CA GLY A 253 12.51 -9.39 15.85
C GLY A 253 12.35 -7.92 15.47
N GLN A 254 11.57 -7.11 16.20
CA GLN A 254 11.44 -5.69 15.93
C GLN A 254 12.69 -4.90 16.36
N PRO A 255 12.88 -3.65 15.87
CA PRO A 255 14.00 -2.79 16.30
C PRO A 255 14.08 -2.70 17.82
N ALA A 256 15.31 -2.68 18.35
CA ALA A 256 15.54 -2.85 19.78
C ALA A 256 14.88 -1.78 20.65
N LEU A 257 14.86 -0.52 20.20
CA LEU A 257 14.18 0.56 20.94
C LEU A 257 12.66 0.42 20.90
N ALA A 258 12.10 0.01 19.76
CA ALA A 258 10.68 -0.28 19.63
C ALA A 258 10.28 -1.46 20.52
N LEU A 259 11.10 -2.51 20.59
CA LEU A 259 10.90 -3.65 21.49
C LEU A 259 10.92 -3.20 22.95
N ALA A 260 11.90 -2.41 23.36
CA ALA A 260 12.03 -1.88 24.72
C ALA A 260 10.81 -1.03 25.10
N ALA A 261 10.40 -0.10 24.23
CA ALA A 261 9.22 0.72 24.44
C ALA A 261 7.94 -0.14 24.55
N LYS A 262 7.82 -1.18 23.69
CA LYS A 262 6.65 -2.08 23.72
C LYS A 262 6.56 -2.90 24.99
N LEU A 263 7.67 -3.39 25.50
CA LEU A 263 7.74 -4.08 26.78
C LEU A 263 7.37 -3.14 27.91
N ALA A 264 7.93 -1.92 27.97
CA ALA A 264 7.61 -0.91 28.96
C ALA A 264 6.12 -0.55 28.96
N GLN A 265 5.55 -0.30 27.79
CA GLN A 265 4.12 -0.02 27.64
C GLN A 265 3.23 -1.15 28.19
N ARG A 266 3.57 -2.42 27.89
CA ARG A 266 2.79 -3.56 28.35
C ARG A 266 2.79 -3.68 29.87
N VAL A 267 3.95 -3.48 30.46
CA VAL A 267 4.15 -3.51 31.90
C VAL A 267 3.37 -2.39 32.57
N ARG A 268 3.50 -1.16 32.07
CA ARG A 268 2.78 0.01 32.59
C ARG A 268 1.26 -0.17 32.52
N VAL A 269 0.73 -0.65 31.38
CA VAL A 269 -0.71 -0.89 31.21
C VAL A 269 -1.22 -1.99 32.14
N ALA A 270 -0.40 -2.98 32.46
CA ALA A 270 -0.75 -4.06 33.41
C ALA A 270 -0.59 -3.67 34.88
N GLY A 271 -0.09 -2.46 35.17
CA GLY A 271 0.14 -2.02 36.56
C GLY A 271 1.18 -2.87 37.31
N LEU A 272 2.08 -3.54 36.57
CA LEU A 272 3.12 -4.37 37.18
C LEU A 272 4.26 -3.48 37.67
N GLY A 273 4.65 -3.66 38.94
CA GLY A 273 5.94 -3.17 39.43
C GLY A 273 7.06 -3.96 38.77
N VAL A 274 7.71 -3.40 37.78
CA VAL A 274 8.88 -4.02 37.16
C VAL A 274 10.09 -3.74 38.02
N PRO A 275 11.04 -4.70 38.14
CA PRO A 275 12.39 -4.36 38.60
C PRO A 275 12.89 -3.18 37.77
N GLU A 276 13.36 -2.11 38.39
CA GLU A 276 14.04 -1.04 37.67
C GLU A 276 15.03 -1.69 36.71
N ALA A 277 15.03 -1.23 35.44
CA ALA A 277 16.04 -1.68 34.50
C ALA A 277 17.40 -1.53 35.19
N PRO A 278 18.24 -2.57 35.24
CA PRO A 278 19.41 -2.57 36.07
C PRO A 278 20.24 -1.32 35.81
N GLY A 279 20.01 -0.30 36.61
CA GLY A 279 20.72 0.96 36.59
C GLY A 279 22.00 0.77 37.39
N ARG A 280 23.06 1.31 36.88
CA ARG A 280 24.38 1.30 37.52
C ARG A 280 24.22 1.76 38.96
N PRO A 281 24.61 0.99 39.99
CA PRO A 281 24.60 1.48 41.35
C PRO A 281 25.56 2.68 41.45
N GLY A 282 25.01 3.86 41.70
CA GLY A 282 25.84 5.06 41.91
C GLY A 282 25.78 6.14 40.83
N ALA A 283 24.80 6.18 39.94
CA ALA A 283 24.59 7.38 39.16
C ALA A 283 24.11 8.51 40.07
N PRO A 284 24.77 9.70 40.07
CA PRO A 284 24.32 10.83 40.87
C PRO A 284 22.93 11.28 40.42
N GLU A 285 22.03 11.56 41.37
CA GLU A 285 20.75 12.21 41.12
C GLU A 285 20.99 13.44 40.25
N ALA A 286 20.22 13.53 39.14
CA ALA A 286 20.29 14.68 38.26
C ALA A 286 20.00 15.96 39.08
N PRO A 287 20.80 17.02 38.98
CA PRO A 287 20.53 18.25 39.69
C PRO A 287 19.21 18.85 39.19
N GLU A 288 18.36 19.26 40.13
CA GLU A 288 17.14 20.01 39.85
C GLU A 288 17.49 21.24 39.00
N THR A 289 17.06 21.25 37.75
CA THR A 289 17.30 22.37 36.84
C THR A 289 16.32 23.50 37.14
N SER A 290 16.71 24.35 38.05
CA SER A 290 16.23 25.76 38.06
C SER A 290 17.30 26.59 37.38
N GLY A 291 17.03 27.10 36.18
CA GLY A 291 17.84 28.09 35.49
C GLY A 291 18.22 27.73 34.05
N VAL A 292 17.56 28.41 33.13
CA VAL A 292 17.93 28.43 31.70
C VAL A 292 19.30 29.10 31.57
N PRO A 293 20.33 28.46 31.00
CA PRO A 293 21.58 29.14 30.69
C PRO A 293 21.49 29.85 29.33
N GLU A 294 21.86 31.14 29.35
CA GLU A 294 22.12 32.02 28.22
C GLU A 294 23.22 31.46 27.27
N ALA A 295 23.02 31.59 25.98
CA ALA A 295 23.94 31.09 24.94
C ALA A 295 25.33 31.77 25.03
N PRO A 296 26.43 31.01 24.89
CA PRO A 296 27.76 31.64 24.88
C PRO A 296 28.08 32.26 23.53
N LYS A 297 28.65 33.45 23.58
CA LYS A 297 29.16 34.24 22.46
C LYS A 297 30.35 33.58 21.82
N THR A 298 30.34 33.56 20.49
CA THR A 298 31.42 33.13 19.59
C THR A 298 32.78 33.76 19.92
N GLN A 299 33.81 32.96 20.12
CA GLN A 299 35.21 33.35 20.00
C GLN A 299 35.96 32.33 19.13
N GLY A 300 36.62 32.89 18.09
CA GLY A 300 37.86 32.51 17.47
C GLY A 300 38.09 31.05 17.04
N VAL A 301 38.07 30.86 15.73
CA VAL A 301 38.57 29.66 15.05
C VAL A 301 40.10 29.57 15.15
N PRO A 302 40.71 28.47 15.61
CA PRO A 302 42.11 28.20 15.34
C PRO A 302 42.25 27.30 14.10
N GLU A 303 43.29 27.60 13.32
CA GLU A 303 43.77 26.97 12.11
C GLU A 303 44.03 25.47 12.26
N ALA A 304 43.72 24.73 11.19
CA ALA A 304 43.95 23.29 11.04
C ALA A 304 45.43 22.93 10.90
N PRO A 305 45.91 21.84 11.49
CA PRO A 305 47.09 21.16 11.03
C PRO A 305 46.76 19.95 10.17
N GLY A 306 47.61 19.78 9.14
CA GLY A 306 47.49 18.87 8.03
C GLY A 306 47.56 17.37 8.32
N LYS A 307 47.05 16.73 7.33
CA LYS A 307 47.27 15.38 6.75
C LYS A 307 47.92 14.25 7.53
N SER A 308 47.22 13.14 7.37
CA SER A 308 47.63 11.74 7.31
C SER A 308 47.57 10.92 8.60
N GLY A 309 46.75 9.88 8.48
CA GLY A 309 46.70 8.75 9.39
C GLY A 309 45.36 8.07 9.34
N VAL A 310 45.18 7.13 8.39
CA VAL A 310 44.14 6.12 8.48
C VAL A 310 44.43 5.31 9.75
N PRO A 311 43.47 5.18 10.68
CA PRO A 311 43.71 4.30 11.83
C PRO A 311 43.65 2.85 11.35
N GLU A 312 44.73 2.13 11.54
CA GLU A 312 44.77 0.67 11.45
C GLU A 312 43.79 0.06 12.44
N VAL A 313 42.99 -0.87 11.91
CA VAL A 313 42.11 -1.72 12.72
C VAL A 313 43.00 -2.64 13.54
N PRO A 314 42.92 -2.67 14.87
CA PRO A 314 43.70 -3.61 15.67
C PRO A 314 43.23 -5.04 15.40
N ALA A 315 44.18 -5.94 15.18
CA ALA A 315 43.97 -7.37 15.08
C ALA A 315 43.37 -7.93 16.38
N GLU A 316 42.52 -8.94 16.21
CA GLU A 316 41.82 -9.70 17.25
C GLU A 316 42.73 -10.11 18.41
N GLY A 317 42.40 -9.65 19.60
CA GLY A 317 43.02 -10.06 20.85
C GLY A 317 42.28 -9.49 22.05
N GLU A 318 41.67 -10.39 22.81
CA GLU A 318 41.05 -10.19 24.14
C GLU A 318 39.58 -9.70 24.20
N SER A 319 38.65 -10.66 24.05
CA SER A 319 37.19 -10.46 24.08
C SER A 319 36.55 -10.35 25.48
N ALA A 320 37.30 -10.27 26.57
CA ALA A 320 36.74 -10.26 27.93
C ALA A 320 36.27 -8.86 28.41
N GLY A 321 36.79 -7.77 27.84
CA GLY A 321 36.40 -6.39 28.23
C GLY A 321 35.23 -5.82 27.44
N ALA A 322 35.06 -6.23 26.18
CA ALA A 322 34.01 -5.72 25.28
C ALA A 322 32.61 -6.20 25.70
N GLY A 323 32.49 -7.40 26.26
CA GLY A 323 31.20 -7.93 26.73
C GLY A 323 30.60 -7.14 27.90
N SER A 324 31.41 -6.69 28.85
CA SER A 324 30.94 -5.92 30.02
C SER A 324 30.56 -4.47 29.63
N ALA A 325 31.30 -3.83 28.73
CA ALA A 325 30.96 -2.49 28.26
C ALA A 325 29.67 -2.49 27.41
N GLY A 326 29.49 -3.52 26.57
CA GLY A 326 28.28 -3.65 25.76
C GLY A 326 27.01 -3.89 26.58
N VAL A 327 27.08 -4.66 27.67
CA VAL A 327 25.99 -4.86 28.61
C VAL A 327 25.58 -3.54 29.26
N GLY A 328 26.51 -2.73 29.74
CA GLY A 328 26.20 -1.44 30.34
C GLY A 328 25.54 -0.45 29.38
N VAL A 329 26.00 -0.38 28.14
CA VAL A 329 25.36 0.46 27.11
C VAL A 329 23.95 -0.02 26.82
N GLY A 330 23.73 -1.34 26.70
CA GLY A 330 22.38 -1.90 26.48
C GLY A 330 21.40 -1.57 27.62
N GLU A 331 21.87 -1.61 28.87
CA GLU A 331 21.07 -1.25 30.04
C GLU A 331 20.71 0.25 30.05
N GLU A 332 21.65 1.13 29.69
CA GLU A 332 21.44 2.57 29.57
C GLU A 332 20.43 2.91 28.48
N LEU A 333 20.52 2.26 27.30
CA LEU A 333 19.58 2.42 26.20
C LEU A 333 18.17 1.92 26.57
N LEU A 334 18.07 0.77 27.27
CA LEU A 334 16.79 0.27 27.78
C LEU A 334 16.18 1.26 28.77
N ALA A 335 16.94 1.77 29.74
CA ALA A 335 16.47 2.75 30.71
C ALA A 335 16.03 4.05 30.02
N LEU A 336 16.70 4.49 28.96
CA LEU A 336 16.32 5.64 28.18
C LEU A 336 15.00 5.40 27.43
N ALA A 337 14.84 4.24 26.78
CA ALA A 337 13.60 3.87 26.08
C ALA A 337 12.41 3.78 27.02
N VAL A 338 12.59 3.22 28.23
CA VAL A 338 11.55 3.15 29.27
C VAL A 338 11.11 4.55 29.72
N ARG A 339 12.07 5.46 29.96
CA ARG A 339 11.75 6.86 30.32
C ARG A 339 11.05 7.61 29.20
N ALA A 340 11.48 7.44 27.94
CA ALA A 340 10.85 8.05 26.78
C ALA A 340 9.38 7.59 26.65
N GLU A 341 9.14 6.29 26.76
CA GLU A 341 7.77 5.72 26.71
C GLU A 341 6.88 6.27 27.86
N ALA A 342 7.41 6.35 29.06
CA ALA A 342 6.69 6.91 30.21
C ALA A 342 6.33 8.40 30.00
N ALA A 343 7.14 9.14 29.27
CA ALA A 343 6.90 10.53 28.86
C ALA A 343 5.99 10.66 27.62
N GLY A 344 5.50 9.55 27.03
CA GLY A 344 4.70 9.54 25.81
C GLY A 344 5.49 9.78 24.53
N VAL A 345 6.82 9.62 24.58
CA VAL A 345 7.72 9.75 23.41
C VAL A 345 8.06 8.36 22.89
N ASP A 346 7.89 8.15 21.57
CA ASP A 346 8.38 6.94 20.92
C ASP A 346 9.90 7.03 20.72
N PRO A 347 10.72 6.15 21.34
CA PRO A 347 12.17 6.28 21.31
C PRO A 347 12.77 5.89 19.96
N GLU A 348 12.12 5.04 19.18
CA GLU A 348 12.58 4.64 17.85
C GLU A 348 12.49 5.81 16.88
N THR A 349 11.32 6.46 16.82
CA THR A 349 11.08 7.65 16.00
C THR A 349 11.98 8.81 16.42
N ALA A 350 12.12 9.03 17.73
CA ALA A 350 12.96 10.11 18.24
C ALA A 350 14.45 9.94 17.88
N LEU A 351 14.99 8.71 18.00
CA LEU A 351 16.38 8.43 17.63
C LEU A 351 16.57 8.51 16.12
N ARG A 352 15.61 8.06 15.32
CA ARG A 352 15.65 8.17 13.85
C ARG A 352 15.71 9.63 13.41
N ALA A 353 14.87 10.48 13.98
CA ALA A 353 14.91 11.93 13.70
C ALA A 353 16.27 12.54 14.07
N ALA A 354 16.83 12.19 15.23
CA ALA A 354 18.15 12.64 15.63
C ALA A 354 19.28 12.13 14.70
N ALA A 355 19.20 10.88 14.25
CA ALA A 355 20.16 10.30 13.31
C ALA A 355 20.11 10.99 11.94
N ARG A 356 18.91 11.34 11.44
CA ARG A 356 18.75 12.12 10.20
C ARG A 356 19.34 13.52 10.34
N ALA A 357 19.06 14.21 11.42
CA ALA A 357 19.66 15.51 11.67
C ALA A 357 21.20 15.44 11.74
N TYR A 358 21.74 14.37 12.31
CA TYR A 358 23.18 14.13 12.34
C TYR A 358 23.76 13.85 10.95
N ARG A 359 23.06 13.03 10.12
CA ARG A 359 23.39 12.81 8.71
C ARG A 359 23.46 14.14 7.95
N ASP A 360 22.46 15.00 8.13
CA ASP A 360 22.37 16.28 7.42
C ASP A 360 23.46 17.25 7.86
N ALA A 361 23.84 17.24 9.15
CA ALA A 361 24.98 17.98 9.65
C ALA A 361 26.30 17.46 9.04
N ILE A 362 26.45 16.15 8.86
CA ILE A 362 27.62 15.57 8.18
C ILE A 362 27.67 16.03 6.72
N ARG A 363 26.56 15.96 5.98
CA ARG A 363 26.47 16.39 4.57
C ARG A 363 26.79 17.88 4.42
N ALA A 364 26.29 18.73 5.33
CA ALA A 364 26.61 20.15 5.36
C ALA A 364 28.11 20.38 5.59
N ALA A 365 28.73 19.63 6.48
CA ALA A 365 30.17 19.71 6.74
C ALA A 365 31.03 19.23 5.54
N GLU A 366 30.51 18.31 4.75
CA GLU A 366 31.14 17.80 3.52
C GLU A 366 30.93 18.73 2.31
N GLY A 367 30.10 19.76 2.41
CA GLY A 367 29.77 20.69 1.30
C GLY A 367 28.93 20.06 0.19
N VAL A 368 28.19 19.01 0.48
CA VAL A 368 27.36 18.27 -0.50
C VAL A 368 26.03 19.00 -0.82
N GLY A 369 25.69 20.06 -0.10
CA GLY A 369 24.40 20.77 -0.24
C GLY A 369 24.34 21.93 -1.25
N GLU A 370 25.44 22.32 -1.91
CA GLU A 370 25.49 23.54 -2.73
C GLU A 370 25.65 23.33 -4.25
N ARG A 371 25.52 22.10 -4.79
CA ARG A 371 25.82 21.84 -6.21
C ARG A 371 24.61 21.65 -7.15
N ASP A 372 23.40 21.77 -6.71
CA ASP A 372 22.20 21.55 -7.55
C ASP A 372 21.50 22.85 -8.02
N GLY A 373 22.22 23.96 -8.14
CA GLY A 373 21.62 25.26 -8.47
C GLY A 373 22.22 26.05 -9.64
N ASP A 374 23.21 25.55 -10.40
CA ASP A 374 23.84 26.40 -11.43
C ASP A 374 24.34 25.60 -12.66
N GLU A 375 23.45 24.98 -13.42
CA GLU A 375 23.69 24.59 -14.83
C GLU A 375 22.37 24.45 -15.60
N ASP A 376 21.66 25.56 -15.84
CA ASP A 376 20.77 25.70 -16.99
C ASP A 376 20.88 27.11 -17.59
N GLY A 377 22.12 27.44 -17.99
CA GLY A 377 22.40 28.56 -18.86
C GLY A 377 22.14 28.20 -20.32
N HIS A 378 20.90 28.17 -20.72
CA HIS A 378 20.52 27.99 -22.13
C HIS A 378 20.86 29.23 -22.93
N THR A 379 22.02 29.30 -23.58
CA THR A 379 22.31 30.25 -24.63
C THR A 379 21.64 29.77 -25.93
N ALA A 380 20.50 30.36 -26.21
CA ALA A 380 19.94 30.40 -27.55
C ALA A 380 20.62 31.54 -28.32
N SER A 381 21.18 31.24 -29.51
CA SER A 381 21.45 32.19 -30.62
C SER A 381 21.88 31.45 -31.87
N PRO A 382 21.68 32.03 -33.06
CA PRO A 382 20.50 32.72 -33.64
C PRO A 382 19.80 31.86 -34.70
#